data_f03427b7f7a3e90815552236ed88d743
#
_entry.id   f03427b7f7a3e90815552236ed88d743
#
_cell.length_a   1.000
_cell.length_b   1.000
_cell.length_c   1.000
_cell.angle_alpha   90.00
_cell.angle_beta   90.00
_cell.angle_gamma   90.00
#
_symmetry.space_group_name_H-M   'P 1'
#
loop_
_entity.id
_entity.type
_entity.pdbx_description
1 polymer ?
#
loop_
_entity_poly.entity_id
_entity_poly.type
_entity_poly.pdbx_seq_one_letter_code
_entity_poly.pdbx_strand_id
1 'polypeptide(L)'
;MGFGGAFIHSRTGLVTEYMSEEWLDDVKFAAEKLHENGLEAYLYDEDRWPSGTCGGYVTQEKCFRAKYMTYKEITEEYEKPENFIGLFAVIFNGLSVKEYRKISSPADKKQDERVFVFYYDYMQPDSFYNGYTYADTMNLQATERFIELTHEKYYKAFGNLFGAVIKGIFTDEPHRNPYLNGFGKKGKNPKK
;
A
#
# COMPACT_ATOMS: atom_id res chain seq x y z
N MET A 1 17.57 20.68 -27.58
CA MET A 1 17.39 19.33 -27.01
C MET A 1 16.00 18.87 -27.42
N GLY A 2 15.84 17.67 -27.99
CA GLY A 2 14.58 17.25 -28.60
C GLY A 2 13.66 16.50 -27.64
N PHE A 3 13.19 17.14 -26.56
CA PHE A 3 12.16 16.54 -25.70
C PHE A 3 10.80 16.61 -26.40
N GLY A 4 10.00 15.51 -26.34
CA GLY A 4 8.65 15.46 -26.86
C GLY A 4 7.58 15.87 -25.84
N GLY A 5 7.90 15.81 -24.55
CA GLY A 5 6.98 16.12 -23.46
C GLY A 5 7.60 15.86 -22.10
N ALA A 6 6.78 15.97 -21.05
CA ALA A 6 7.21 15.71 -19.68
C ALA A 6 6.08 15.10 -18.83
N PHE A 7 6.47 14.28 -17.84
CA PHE A 7 5.60 13.88 -16.75
C PHE A 7 5.68 14.90 -15.62
N ILE A 8 4.54 15.45 -15.23
CA ILE A 8 4.42 16.36 -14.10
C ILE A 8 4.30 15.49 -12.84
N HIS A 9 5.33 15.49 -12.03
CA HIS A 9 5.58 14.48 -11.04
C HIS A 9 5.85 15.08 -9.66
N SER A 10 5.07 14.66 -8.69
CA SER A 10 5.38 14.90 -7.28
C SER A 10 6.59 14.08 -6.83
N ARG A 11 7.40 14.59 -5.91
CA ARG A 11 8.58 13.92 -5.35
C ARG A 11 8.80 14.32 -3.89
N THR A 12 9.62 13.53 -3.22
CA THR A 12 10.11 13.85 -1.87
C THR A 12 10.71 15.24 -1.83
N GLY A 13 10.22 16.06 -0.91
CA GLY A 13 10.61 17.45 -0.78
C GLY A 13 9.64 18.45 -1.41
N LEU A 14 8.53 17.98 -1.99
CA LEU A 14 7.42 18.85 -2.38
C LEU A 14 6.93 19.61 -1.14
N VAL A 15 6.86 20.93 -1.24
CA VAL A 15 6.37 21.82 -0.18
C VAL A 15 4.87 22.05 -0.31
N THR A 16 4.37 22.16 -1.53
CA THR A 16 2.93 22.28 -1.83
C THR A 16 2.22 20.99 -1.39
N GLU A 17 1.11 21.11 -0.69
CA GLU A 17 0.34 19.94 -0.27
C GLU A 17 -0.21 19.19 -1.49
N TYR A 18 0.15 17.91 -1.59
CA TYR A 18 -0.24 17.05 -2.69
C TYR A 18 -1.78 16.96 -2.80
N MET A 19 -2.29 17.10 -4.02
CA MET A 19 -3.73 17.16 -4.33
C MET A 19 -4.49 18.34 -3.70
N SER A 20 -3.83 19.37 -3.18
CA SER A 20 -4.48 20.64 -2.83
C SER A 20 -4.92 21.42 -4.08
N GLU A 21 -5.67 22.50 -3.90
CA GLU A 21 -6.02 23.40 -4.98
C GLU A 21 -4.76 24.04 -5.60
N GLU A 22 -3.80 24.46 -4.75
CA GLU A 22 -2.51 25.01 -5.19
C GLU A 22 -1.74 24.00 -6.06
N TRP A 23 -1.68 22.73 -5.64
CA TRP A 23 -1.07 21.66 -6.44
C TRP A 23 -1.74 21.50 -7.81
N LEU A 24 -3.05 21.54 -7.85
CA LEU A 24 -3.81 21.42 -9.10
C LEU A 24 -3.57 22.61 -10.03
N ASP A 25 -3.50 23.80 -9.47
CA ASP A 25 -3.20 25.03 -10.23
C ASP A 25 -1.77 24.98 -10.81
N ASP A 26 -0.79 24.55 -10.03
CA ASP A 26 0.60 24.37 -10.47
C ASP A 26 0.71 23.34 -11.60
N VAL A 27 0.02 22.19 -11.44
CA VAL A 27 -0.01 21.13 -12.47
C VAL A 27 -0.66 21.63 -13.76
N LYS A 28 -1.78 22.36 -13.64
CA LYS A 28 -2.47 22.96 -14.79
C LYS A 28 -1.57 23.95 -15.51
N PHE A 29 -0.96 24.87 -14.78
CA PHE A 29 -0.02 25.84 -15.34
C PHE A 29 1.13 25.15 -16.08
N ALA A 30 1.74 24.12 -15.47
CA ALA A 30 2.83 23.37 -16.09
C ALA A 30 2.37 22.67 -17.38
N ALA A 31 1.20 22.03 -17.38
CA ALA A 31 0.64 21.36 -18.55
C ALA A 31 0.36 22.34 -19.70
N GLU A 32 -0.25 23.50 -19.39
CA GLU A 32 -0.51 24.56 -20.37
C GLU A 32 0.79 25.10 -20.97
N LYS A 33 1.83 25.32 -20.16
CA LYS A 33 3.15 25.77 -20.62
C LYS A 33 3.86 24.76 -21.52
N LEU A 34 3.75 23.48 -21.21
CA LEU A 34 4.25 22.42 -22.10
C LEU A 34 3.54 22.48 -23.44
N HIS A 35 2.22 22.59 -23.45
CA HIS A 35 1.43 22.67 -24.67
C HIS A 35 1.74 23.91 -25.52
N GLU A 36 1.85 25.09 -24.90
CA GLU A 36 2.24 26.35 -25.60
C GLU A 36 3.58 26.21 -26.32
N ASN A 37 4.46 25.36 -25.84
CA ASN A 37 5.77 25.09 -26.45
C ASN A 37 5.79 23.87 -27.39
N GLY A 38 4.62 23.32 -27.74
CA GLY A 38 4.51 22.16 -28.62
C GLY A 38 4.95 20.85 -28.00
N LEU A 39 4.94 20.77 -26.66
CA LEU A 39 5.31 19.57 -25.87
C LEU A 39 4.07 18.90 -25.29
N GLU A 40 4.16 17.59 -25.08
CA GLU A 40 3.10 16.81 -24.45
C GLU A 40 3.23 16.84 -22.92
N ALA A 41 2.08 16.92 -22.23
CA ALA A 41 2.00 16.80 -20.77
C ALA A 41 1.42 15.45 -20.36
N TYR A 42 2.00 14.84 -19.35
CA TYR A 42 1.51 13.64 -18.70
C TYR A 42 1.44 13.88 -17.19
N LEU A 43 0.47 13.29 -16.53
CA LEU A 43 0.33 13.37 -15.08
C LEU A 43 0.97 12.16 -14.41
N TYR A 44 1.18 12.29 -13.11
CA TYR A 44 1.55 11.21 -12.19
C TYR A 44 0.51 11.13 -11.08
N ASP A 45 0.08 9.93 -10.75
CA ASP A 45 -1.08 9.73 -9.87
C ASP A 45 -0.74 9.53 -8.40
N GLU A 46 0.53 9.75 -8.02
CA GLU A 46 0.95 9.57 -6.63
C GLU A 46 1.89 10.70 -6.16
N ASP A 47 1.94 10.92 -4.85
CA ASP A 47 2.92 11.81 -4.22
C ASP A 47 4.33 11.24 -4.33
N ARG A 48 4.47 9.94 -4.09
CA ARG A 48 5.73 9.17 -4.20
C ARG A 48 5.46 7.71 -4.45
N TRP A 49 6.40 7.07 -5.11
CA TRP A 49 6.37 5.63 -5.38
C TRP A 49 6.07 4.77 -4.13
N PRO A 50 5.32 3.66 -4.23
CA PRO A 50 4.50 3.24 -5.37
C PRO A 50 3.09 3.82 -5.34
N SER A 51 2.41 3.87 -6.50
CA SER A 51 1.04 4.37 -6.62
C SER A 51 0.04 3.50 -5.85
N GLY A 52 -0.99 4.14 -5.27
CA GLY A 52 -2.09 3.49 -4.58
C GLY A 52 -2.48 4.13 -3.25
N THR A 53 -1.70 5.12 -2.76
CA THR A 53 -1.93 5.73 -1.43
C THR A 53 -2.45 7.15 -1.50
N CYS A 54 -2.28 7.85 -2.62
CA CYS A 54 -2.52 9.28 -2.74
C CYS A 54 -1.84 10.07 -1.63
N GLY A 55 -0.50 9.94 -1.51
CA GLY A 55 0.26 10.58 -0.43
C GLY A 55 -0.10 10.09 0.98
N GLY A 56 -0.79 8.96 1.10
CA GLY A 56 -1.24 8.38 2.37
C GLY A 56 -2.71 8.66 2.70
N TYR A 57 -3.41 9.51 1.96
CA TYR A 57 -4.81 9.85 2.25
C TYR A 57 -5.76 8.64 2.20
N VAL A 58 -5.53 7.68 1.30
CA VAL A 58 -6.30 6.43 1.26
C VAL A 58 -6.17 5.67 2.56
N THR A 59 -4.98 5.59 3.13
CA THR A 59 -4.66 4.73 4.28
C THR A 59 -4.80 5.42 5.63
N GLN A 60 -5.36 6.61 5.67
CA GLN A 60 -5.91 7.20 6.90
C GLN A 60 -6.95 6.25 7.50
N GLU A 61 -7.79 5.65 6.67
CA GLU A 61 -8.72 4.61 7.07
C GLU A 61 -8.00 3.27 7.25
N LYS A 62 -8.07 2.71 8.46
CA LYS A 62 -7.38 1.46 8.84
C LYS A 62 -7.74 0.29 7.93
N CYS A 63 -9.00 0.20 7.48
CA CYS A 63 -9.48 -0.89 6.63
C CYS A 63 -8.83 -0.92 5.24
N PHE A 64 -8.27 0.20 4.78
CA PHE A 64 -7.59 0.32 3.49
C PHE A 64 -6.08 0.08 3.56
N ARG A 65 -5.54 -0.11 4.75
CA ARG A 65 -4.11 -0.36 4.94
C ARG A 65 -3.73 -1.77 4.48
N ALA A 66 -2.56 -1.87 3.89
CA ALA A 66 -1.97 -3.16 3.56
C ALA A 66 -1.90 -4.08 4.78
N LYS A 67 -2.20 -5.37 4.56
CA LYS A 67 -2.26 -6.40 5.59
C LYS A 67 -1.15 -7.43 5.39
N TYR A 68 -0.70 -8.01 6.46
CA TYR A 68 0.22 -9.13 6.42
C TYR A 68 -0.22 -10.23 7.39
N MET A 69 -0.02 -11.47 6.97
CA MET A 69 -0.25 -12.61 7.86
C MET A 69 0.90 -12.74 8.85
N THR A 70 0.57 -12.98 10.09
CA THR A 70 1.54 -13.25 11.15
C THR A 70 1.07 -14.39 12.04
N TYR A 71 1.93 -14.86 12.92
CA TYR A 71 1.61 -15.92 13.84
C TYR A 71 2.28 -15.71 15.20
N LYS A 72 1.72 -16.38 16.22
CA LYS A 72 2.29 -16.46 17.57
C LYS A 72 2.18 -17.89 18.06
N GLU A 73 3.22 -18.39 18.70
CA GLU A 73 3.14 -19.64 19.45
C GLU A 73 2.35 -19.44 20.76
N ILE A 74 1.46 -20.35 21.06
CA ILE A 74 0.67 -20.34 22.28
C ILE A 74 1.37 -21.27 23.28
N THR A 75 1.95 -20.69 24.32
CA THR A 75 2.68 -21.41 25.38
C THR A 75 1.92 -21.42 26.70
N GLU A 76 1.05 -20.45 26.92
CA GLU A 76 0.31 -20.21 28.14
C GLU A 76 -1.15 -19.85 27.84
N GLU A 77 -1.66 -18.80 28.45
CA GLU A 77 -3.00 -18.30 28.18
C GLU A 77 -3.18 -17.85 26.74
N TYR A 78 -4.35 -18.14 26.18
CA TYR A 78 -4.71 -17.81 24.82
C TYR A 78 -5.87 -16.83 24.77
N GLU A 79 -5.61 -15.67 24.22
CA GLU A 79 -6.62 -14.72 23.80
C GLU A 79 -6.72 -14.73 22.27
N LYS A 80 -7.94 -14.91 21.76
CA LYS A 80 -8.18 -14.95 20.32
C LYS A 80 -7.99 -13.58 19.71
N PRO A 81 -7.04 -13.41 18.74
CA PRO A 81 -6.85 -12.13 18.06
C PRO A 81 -8.10 -11.68 17.31
N GLU A 82 -8.30 -10.35 17.19
CA GLU A 82 -9.40 -9.76 16.42
C GLU A 82 -9.43 -10.29 14.97
N ASN A 83 -8.28 -10.33 14.33
CA ASN A 83 -8.10 -10.71 12.92
C ASN A 83 -7.69 -12.18 12.77
N PHE A 84 -8.33 -13.06 13.53
CA PHE A 84 -8.03 -14.48 13.60
C PHE A 84 -8.21 -15.20 12.26
N ILE A 85 -7.23 -16.03 11.90
CA ILE A 85 -7.25 -16.89 10.71
C ILE A 85 -7.45 -18.36 11.12
N GLY A 86 -6.66 -18.83 12.08
CA GLY A 86 -6.75 -20.22 12.51
C GLY A 86 -5.76 -20.61 13.58
N LEU A 87 -6.05 -21.73 14.24
CA LEU A 87 -5.15 -22.43 15.14
C LEU A 87 -4.59 -23.67 14.44
N PHE A 88 -3.30 -23.88 14.61
CA PHE A 88 -2.61 -25.03 14.05
C PHE A 88 -1.72 -25.69 15.10
N ALA A 89 -1.86 -27.00 15.22
CA ALA A 89 -0.94 -27.85 15.95
C ALA A 89 0.13 -28.36 14.99
N VAL A 90 1.39 -28.23 15.36
CA VAL A 90 2.57 -28.43 14.49
C VAL A 90 3.59 -29.32 15.19
N ILE A 91 4.08 -30.33 14.46
CA ILE A 91 5.23 -31.14 14.85
C ILE A 91 6.45 -30.69 14.03
N PHE A 92 7.56 -30.44 14.69
CA PHE A 92 8.82 -30.05 14.06
C PHE A 92 9.81 -31.20 14.02
N ASN A 93 10.63 -31.21 12.98
CA ASN A 93 11.88 -31.95 12.88
C ASN A 93 13.03 -30.97 12.76
N GLY A 94 13.68 -30.69 13.87
CA GLY A 94 14.62 -29.56 13.96
C GLY A 94 13.94 -28.23 13.69
N LEU A 95 14.36 -27.49 12.66
CA LEU A 95 13.76 -26.20 12.24
C LEU A 95 12.66 -26.34 11.18
N SER A 96 12.43 -27.55 10.68
CA SER A 96 11.44 -27.78 9.63
C SER A 96 10.13 -28.28 10.18
N VAL A 97 9.03 -27.84 9.59
CA VAL A 97 7.70 -28.40 9.89
C VAL A 97 7.63 -29.82 9.31
N LYS A 98 7.40 -30.81 10.18
CA LYS A 98 7.18 -32.20 9.79
C LYS A 98 5.73 -32.45 9.44
N GLU A 99 4.84 -32.07 10.35
CA GLU A 99 3.40 -32.27 10.24
C GLU A 99 2.66 -31.08 10.81
N TYR A 100 1.47 -30.80 10.31
CA TYR A 100 0.57 -29.82 10.90
C TYR A 100 -0.89 -30.21 10.70
N ARG A 101 -1.75 -29.74 11.58
CA ARG A 101 -3.21 -29.87 11.45
C ARG A 101 -3.91 -28.63 12.02
N LYS A 102 -5.05 -28.28 11.44
CA LYS A 102 -5.92 -27.26 12.00
C LYS A 102 -6.63 -27.80 13.24
N ILE A 103 -6.75 -26.98 14.27
CA ILE A 103 -7.43 -27.30 15.53
C ILE A 103 -8.45 -26.21 15.87
N SER A 104 -9.41 -26.52 16.73
CA SER A 104 -10.45 -25.60 17.16
C SER A 104 -10.13 -24.90 18.48
N SER A 105 -9.36 -25.56 19.34
CA SER A 105 -8.94 -25.06 20.63
C SER A 105 -7.48 -25.43 20.91
N PRO A 106 -6.74 -24.63 21.68
CA PRO A 106 -5.41 -25.02 22.16
C PRO A 106 -5.42 -26.32 22.98
N ALA A 107 -6.55 -26.64 23.61
CA ALA A 107 -6.74 -27.88 24.36
C ALA A 107 -6.72 -29.15 23.47
N ASP A 108 -6.94 -29.00 22.15
CA ASP A 108 -6.88 -30.11 21.20
C ASP A 108 -5.43 -30.55 20.89
N LYS A 109 -4.44 -29.91 21.52
CA LYS A 109 -3.02 -30.23 21.39
C LYS A 109 -2.74 -31.65 21.84
N LYS A 110 -1.99 -32.42 21.04
CA LYS A 110 -1.44 -33.71 21.41
C LYS A 110 -0.02 -33.57 21.97
N GLN A 111 0.49 -34.67 22.52
CA GLN A 111 1.88 -34.77 22.95
C GLN A 111 2.80 -34.47 21.75
N ASP A 112 3.90 -33.75 21.95
CA ASP A 112 4.90 -33.34 20.96
C ASP A 112 4.43 -32.30 19.93
N GLU A 113 3.20 -31.81 19.97
CA GLU A 113 2.74 -30.74 19.15
C GLU A 113 3.01 -29.37 19.80
N ARG A 114 3.32 -28.37 18.98
CA ARG A 114 3.34 -26.95 19.35
C ARG A 114 2.13 -26.28 18.72
N VAL A 115 1.51 -25.33 19.39
CA VAL A 115 0.29 -24.66 18.90
C VAL A 115 0.62 -23.25 18.45
N PHE A 116 0.16 -22.90 17.26
CA PHE A 116 0.31 -21.57 16.69
C PHE A 116 -1.04 -20.98 16.34
N VAL A 117 -1.24 -19.72 16.72
CA VAL A 117 -2.34 -18.89 16.21
C VAL A 117 -1.85 -18.07 15.02
N PHE A 118 -2.58 -18.15 13.92
CA PHE A 118 -2.38 -17.31 12.74
C PHE A 118 -3.45 -16.23 12.69
N TYR A 119 -3.03 -15.01 12.42
CA TYR A 119 -3.89 -13.85 12.26
C TYR A 119 -3.28 -12.88 11.27
N TYR A 120 -4.03 -11.89 10.81
CA TYR A 120 -3.43 -10.81 10.03
C TYR A 120 -3.33 -9.54 10.88
N ASP A 121 -2.36 -8.72 10.54
CA ASP A 121 -2.18 -7.40 11.11
C ASP A 121 -2.02 -6.38 9.99
N TYR A 122 -2.17 -5.11 10.32
CA TYR A 122 -2.03 -4.02 9.37
C TYR A 122 -0.60 -3.50 9.36
N MET A 123 -0.17 -3.07 8.17
CA MET A 123 1.09 -2.34 8.04
C MET A 123 1.11 -1.15 9.00
N GLN A 124 2.22 -0.99 9.70
CA GLN A 124 2.39 0.12 10.62
C GLN A 124 2.80 1.40 9.87
N PRO A 125 2.42 2.58 10.38
CA PRO A 125 2.82 3.85 9.80
C PRO A 125 4.33 3.96 9.62
N ASP A 126 4.73 4.53 8.48
CA ASP A 126 6.13 4.75 8.12
C ASP A 126 6.28 6.14 7.49
N SER A 127 7.38 6.83 7.78
CA SER A 127 7.68 8.15 7.23
C SER A 127 7.80 8.15 5.71
N PHE A 128 8.12 7.01 5.12
CA PHE A 128 8.13 6.85 3.67
C PHE A 128 6.74 7.06 3.05
N TYR A 129 5.67 6.75 3.76
CA TYR A 129 4.28 7.00 3.36
C TYR A 129 3.66 8.20 4.08
N ASN A 130 4.43 9.26 4.31
CA ASN A 130 3.99 10.48 5.03
C ASN A 130 3.39 10.22 6.43
N GLY A 131 3.90 9.22 7.13
CA GLY A 131 3.36 8.81 8.44
C GLY A 131 2.13 7.91 8.38
N TYR A 132 1.76 7.46 7.16
CA TYR A 132 0.69 6.49 6.90
C TYR A 132 1.27 5.12 6.50
N THR A 133 0.54 4.36 5.69
CA THR A 133 0.96 3.04 5.24
C THR A 133 0.76 2.89 3.74
N TYR A 134 1.26 1.81 3.15
CA TYR A 134 0.82 1.42 1.82
C TYR A 134 -0.62 0.89 1.84
N ALA A 135 -1.31 1.02 0.71
CA ALA A 135 -2.69 0.57 0.57
C ALA A 135 -2.80 -0.94 0.31
N ASP A 136 -3.91 -1.54 0.72
CA ASP A 136 -4.29 -2.90 0.33
C ASP A 136 -4.84 -2.90 -1.10
N THR A 137 -3.97 -3.08 -2.07
CA THR A 137 -4.32 -3.08 -3.51
C THR A 137 -5.18 -4.29 -3.93
N MET A 138 -5.45 -5.25 -3.04
CA MET A 138 -6.43 -6.30 -3.23
C MET A 138 -7.82 -5.94 -2.69
N ASN A 139 -7.95 -4.81 -2.00
CA ASN A 139 -9.21 -4.28 -1.54
C ASN A 139 -9.77 -3.31 -2.60
N LEU A 140 -10.85 -3.71 -3.25
CA LEU A 140 -11.51 -2.89 -4.29
C LEU A 140 -11.86 -1.49 -3.77
N GLN A 141 -12.39 -1.37 -2.57
CA GLN A 141 -12.77 -0.09 -1.98
C GLN A 141 -11.56 0.84 -1.75
N ALA A 142 -10.40 0.28 -1.39
CA ALA A 142 -9.17 1.07 -1.28
C ALA A 142 -8.71 1.59 -2.66
N THR A 143 -8.85 0.77 -3.71
CA THR A 143 -8.56 1.17 -5.08
C THR A 143 -9.54 2.23 -5.58
N GLU A 144 -10.83 2.06 -5.34
CA GLU A 144 -11.86 3.06 -5.67
C GLU A 144 -11.59 4.39 -4.96
N ARG A 145 -11.21 4.34 -3.69
CA ARG A 145 -10.82 5.54 -2.93
C ARG A 145 -9.59 6.23 -3.50
N PHE A 146 -8.60 5.46 -3.95
CA PHE A 146 -7.43 6.00 -4.64
C PHE A 146 -7.82 6.71 -5.94
N ILE A 147 -8.66 6.09 -6.77
CA ILE A 147 -9.16 6.69 -8.01
C ILE A 147 -9.91 7.99 -7.72
N GLU A 148 -10.78 7.98 -6.72
CA GLU A 148 -11.55 9.18 -6.32
C GLU A 148 -10.63 10.35 -5.91
N LEU A 149 -9.60 10.06 -5.11
CA LEU A 149 -8.70 11.07 -4.57
C LEU A 149 -7.66 11.58 -5.59
N THR A 150 -7.43 10.84 -6.66
CA THR A 150 -6.42 11.14 -7.69
C THR A 150 -7.05 11.38 -9.05
N HIS A 151 -7.40 10.33 -9.78
CA HIS A 151 -7.85 10.39 -11.17
C HIS A 151 -9.13 11.23 -11.34
N GLU A 152 -10.12 11.00 -10.49
CA GLU A 152 -11.37 11.78 -10.53
C GLU A 152 -11.13 13.25 -10.18
N LYS A 153 -10.21 13.51 -9.25
CA LYS A 153 -9.85 14.87 -8.86
C LYS A 153 -9.13 15.61 -10.00
N TYR A 154 -8.18 14.95 -10.65
CA TYR A 154 -7.56 15.48 -11.85
C TYR A 154 -8.58 15.69 -12.98
N TYR A 155 -9.48 14.74 -13.20
CA TYR A 155 -10.51 14.86 -14.23
C TYR A 155 -11.46 16.04 -13.96
N LYS A 156 -11.87 16.26 -12.71
CA LYS A 156 -12.68 17.43 -12.32
C LYS A 156 -11.94 18.74 -12.57
N ALA A 157 -10.66 18.79 -12.28
CA ALA A 157 -9.85 20.00 -12.43
C ALA A 157 -9.51 20.31 -13.89
N PHE A 158 -9.23 19.30 -14.71
CA PHE A 158 -8.62 19.44 -16.04
C PHE A 158 -9.38 18.70 -17.15
N GLY A 159 -10.62 18.25 -16.94
CA GLY A 159 -11.33 17.40 -17.91
C GLY A 159 -11.29 17.86 -19.36
N ASN A 160 -11.36 19.18 -19.57
CA ASN A 160 -11.26 19.81 -20.88
C ASN A 160 -9.84 19.79 -21.49
N LEU A 161 -8.80 19.51 -20.71
CA LEU A 161 -7.41 19.43 -21.17
C LEU A 161 -7.00 18.02 -21.55
N PHE A 162 -7.73 16.99 -21.09
CA PHE A 162 -7.43 15.59 -21.42
C PHE A 162 -7.62 15.33 -22.92
N GLY A 163 -6.68 14.61 -23.52
CA GLY A 163 -6.62 14.35 -24.95
C GLY A 163 -5.99 15.48 -25.77
N ALA A 164 -6.30 16.72 -25.43
CA ALA A 164 -5.72 17.88 -26.12
C ALA A 164 -4.32 18.22 -25.59
N VAL A 165 -4.21 18.51 -24.31
CA VAL A 165 -2.98 18.93 -23.62
C VAL A 165 -2.37 17.77 -22.83
N ILE A 166 -3.17 17.16 -21.96
CA ILE A 166 -2.76 16.04 -21.08
C ILE A 166 -3.02 14.74 -21.85
N LYS A 167 -1.96 14.00 -22.15
CA LYS A 167 -2.02 12.80 -22.99
C LYS A 167 -2.23 11.51 -22.20
N GLY A 168 -1.94 11.51 -20.90
CA GLY A 168 -2.12 10.34 -20.06
C GLY A 168 -1.71 10.57 -18.63
N ILE A 169 -1.90 9.52 -17.83
CA ILE A 169 -1.49 9.44 -16.42
C ILE A 169 -0.55 8.24 -16.28
N PHE A 170 0.53 8.43 -15.58
CA PHE A 170 1.45 7.37 -15.21
C PHE A 170 1.12 6.84 -13.82
N THR A 171 0.90 5.55 -13.74
CA THR A 171 0.73 4.78 -12.50
C THR A 171 1.99 3.98 -12.25
N ASP A 172 2.60 4.13 -11.09
CA ASP A 172 3.93 3.63 -10.79
C ASP A 172 3.89 2.38 -9.88
N GLU A 173 4.07 1.23 -10.48
CA GLU A 173 4.29 -0.08 -9.86
C GLU A 173 3.38 -0.39 -8.66
N PRO A 174 2.04 -0.28 -8.75
CA PRO A 174 1.19 -0.73 -7.67
C PRO A 174 1.44 -2.22 -7.40
N HIS A 175 1.69 -2.57 -6.14
CA HIS A 175 2.05 -3.94 -5.79
C HIS A 175 1.12 -4.50 -4.70
N ARG A 176 1.06 -5.82 -4.60
CA ARG A 176 0.19 -6.52 -3.64
C ARG A 176 0.82 -6.67 -2.27
N ASN A 177 2.08 -6.26 -2.14
CA ASN A 177 2.83 -6.78 -1.02
C ASN A 177 3.59 -5.69 -0.27
N PRO A 178 3.19 -5.39 0.96
CA PRO A 178 4.04 -4.68 1.89
C PRO A 178 5.34 -5.45 2.18
N TYR A 179 5.42 -6.70 1.75
CA TYR A 179 6.52 -7.60 2.03
C TYR A 179 7.83 -7.26 1.35
N LEU A 180 7.82 -6.65 0.20
CA LEU A 180 9.08 -6.22 -0.39
C LEU A 180 9.80 -5.22 0.52
N ASN A 181 9.06 -4.41 1.27
CA ASN A 181 9.63 -3.47 2.24
C ASN A 181 9.47 -3.89 3.71
N GLY A 182 8.45 -4.66 4.04
CA GLY A 182 8.12 -5.07 5.41
C GLY A 182 8.88 -6.30 5.88
N PHE A 183 9.09 -7.29 5.05
CA PHE A 183 9.83 -8.49 5.40
C PHE A 183 11.33 -8.19 5.65
N GLY A 184 11.91 -7.26 4.91
CA GLY A 184 13.32 -6.91 5.07
C GLY A 184 13.62 -6.12 6.35
N LYS A 185 12.68 -5.31 6.85
CA LYS A 185 12.93 -4.45 8.02
C LYS A 185 12.24 -4.89 9.31
N LYS A 186 11.08 -5.54 9.20
CA LYS A 186 10.31 -6.03 10.38
C LYS A 186 10.01 -7.51 10.34
N GLY A 187 10.17 -8.18 9.23
CA GLY A 187 10.40 -9.60 9.16
C GLY A 187 11.76 -9.94 9.75
N LYS A 188 12.11 -9.28 10.84
CA LYS A 188 13.03 -9.92 11.76
C LYS A 188 12.39 -11.26 11.99
N ASN A 189 12.97 -12.27 11.32
CA ASN A 189 12.80 -13.64 11.68
C ASN A 189 12.30 -13.68 13.11
N PRO A 190 11.10 -14.23 13.39
CA PRO A 190 10.77 -14.53 14.75
C PRO A 190 11.99 -15.27 15.24
N LYS A 191 12.66 -14.67 16.18
CA LYS A 191 14.00 -15.03 16.63
C LYS A 191 14.16 -16.54 16.56
N LYS A 192 15.27 -16.91 15.86
CA LYS A 192 15.83 -18.23 16.05
C LYS A 192 15.71 -18.67 17.49
#